data_3c5efdda5ed47b5e1c8689d492bdb1b8
#
_entry.id   3c5efdda5ed47b5e1c8689d492bdb1b8
#
_cell.length_a   1.000
_cell.length_b   1.000
_cell.length_c   1.000
_cell.angle_alpha   90.00
_cell.angle_beta   90.00
_cell.angle_gamma   90.00
#
_symmetry.space_group_name_H-M   'P 1'
#
loop_
_entity.id
_entity.type
_entity.pdbx_description
1 polymer ?
#
loop_
_entity_poly.entity_id
_entity_poly.type
_entity_poly.pdbx_seq_one_letter_code
_entity_poly.pdbx_strand_id
1 'polypeptide(L)'
;MLEAHQLECTRGDRRLFSGLSFRLGHGQLLRVAGANGSGKTSLLRIMCGLLAPSAGELRWHGRPIRAEREEYSRNLVFIGHLNALKDDLTALENLQFAAALGGMPADAGRMLAGLDRFGIAHCAELPAKVLSQGQRRRAALARLALSPAVPLWILDEPFSALDVGAVVELERLLASHLASGGMVVLTTHQEVQVVAHAVLRVDLDLHTAALLAA
;
A
#
# COMPACT_ATOMS: atom_id res chain seq x y z
N MET A 1 1.01 -2.96 15.58
CA MET A 1 1.97 -4.00 15.14
C MET A 1 1.23 -4.99 14.26
N LEU A 2 1.80 -5.32 13.09
CA LEU A 2 1.30 -6.33 12.14
C LEU A 2 2.23 -7.56 12.21
N GLU A 3 1.66 -8.75 12.37
CA GLU A 3 2.41 -9.98 12.51
C GLU A 3 1.89 -11.04 11.52
N ALA A 4 2.80 -11.67 10.80
CA ALA A 4 2.53 -12.82 9.95
C ALA A 4 3.11 -14.08 10.60
N HIS A 5 2.31 -15.13 10.68
CA HIS A 5 2.68 -16.41 11.26
C HIS A 5 2.50 -17.51 10.23
N GLN A 6 3.62 -18.05 9.70
CA GLN A 6 3.65 -19.19 8.80
C GLN A 6 2.68 -19.07 7.61
N LEU A 7 2.62 -17.86 6.99
CA LEU A 7 1.71 -17.62 5.88
C LEU A 7 2.08 -18.48 4.67
N GLU A 8 1.06 -19.04 4.05
CA GLU A 8 1.13 -19.72 2.76
C GLU A 8 0.12 -19.14 1.80
N CYS A 9 0.47 -19.07 0.52
CA CYS A 9 -0.42 -18.68 -0.55
C CYS A 9 -0.30 -19.62 -1.74
N THR A 10 -1.42 -20.23 -2.12
CA THR A 10 -1.57 -21.07 -3.31
C THR A 10 -2.60 -20.45 -4.26
N ARG A 11 -2.34 -20.48 -5.55
CA ARG A 11 -3.22 -19.99 -6.61
C ARG A 11 -3.37 -21.06 -7.68
N GLY A 12 -4.56 -21.65 -7.80
CA GLY A 12 -4.76 -22.89 -8.54
C GLY A 12 -3.84 -23.96 -7.94
N ASP A 13 -3.10 -24.66 -8.78
CA ASP A 13 -2.16 -25.71 -8.35
C ASP A 13 -0.75 -25.18 -8.01
N ARG A 14 -0.54 -23.85 -8.13
CA ARG A 14 0.75 -23.25 -7.88
C ARG A 14 0.84 -22.64 -6.49
N ARG A 15 1.76 -23.15 -5.66
CA ARG A 15 2.15 -22.54 -4.40
C ARG A 15 3.09 -21.38 -4.70
N LEU A 16 2.69 -20.16 -4.29
CA LEU A 16 3.45 -18.93 -4.51
C LEU A 16 4.54 -18.75 -3.45
N PHE A 17 4.19 -18.97 -2.18
CA PHE A 17 5.11 -18.96 -1.05
C PHE A 17 4.53 -19.75 0.12
N SER A 18 5.41 -20.20 1.04
CA SER A 18 5.02 -20.87 2.28
C SER A 18 5.97 -20.55 3.43
N GLY A 19 5.47 -20.74 4.67
CA GLY A 19 6.24 -20.57 5.89
C GLY A 19 6.66 -19.12 6.16
N LEU A 20 6.03 -18.13 5.51
CA LEU A 20 6.39 -16.73 5.65
C LEU A 20 5.98 -16.20 7.01
N SER A 21 6.97 -15.71 7.77
CA SER A 21 6.75 -15.09 9.07
C SER A 21 7.52 -13.78 9.18
N PHE A 22 6.87 -12.72 9.70
CA PHE A 22 7.51 -11.44 10.00
C PHE A 22 6.73 -10.68 11.06
N ARG A 23 7.36 -9.63 11.61
CA ARG A 23 6.72 -8.66 12.49
C ARG A 23 7.07 -7.26 12.01
N LEU A 24 6.05 -6.40 11.87
CA LEU A 24 6.18 -5.01 11.49
C LEU A 24 5.65 -4.13 12.62
N GLY A 25 6.52 -3.30 13.17
CA GLY A 25 6.22 -2.37 14.26
C GLY A 25 6.16 -0.91 13.82
N HIS A 26 5.94 -0.03 14.78
CA HIS A 26 5.88 1.41 14.55
C HIS A 26 7.19 1.97 13.96
N GLY A 27 7.07 2.90 13.02
CA GLY A 27 8.19 3.53 12.34
C GLY A 27 8.95 2.61 11.37
N GLN A 28 8.47 1.40 11.12
CA GLN A 28 9.15 0.42 10.29
C GLN A 28 8.58 0.33 8.87
N LEU A 29 9.48 0.12 7.93
CA LEU A 29 9.20 -0.15 6.53
C LEU A 29 9.43 -1.63 6.21
N LEU A 30 8.44 -2.32 5.64
CA LEU A 30 8.59 -3.66 5.07
C LEU A 30 8.66 -3.57 3.54
N ARG A 31 9.80 -3.94 2.96
CA ARG A 31 9.95 -4.12 1.51
C ARG A 31 9.67 -5.58 1.15
N VAL A 32 8.69 -5.77 0.28
CA VAL A 32 8.38 -7.09 -0.28
C VAL A 32 9.08 -7.20 -1.63
N ALA A 33 10.03 -8.09 -1.74
CA ALA A 33 10.83 -8.39 -2.93
C ALA A 33 10.46 -9.75 -3.53
N GLY A 34 10.89 -10.00 -4.75
CA GLY A 34 10.71 -11.24 -5.49
C GLY A 34 10.47 -11.00 -6.96
N ALA A 35 10.66 -12.01 -7.78
CA ALA A 35 10.44 -11.98 -9.23
C ALA A 35 8.98 -11.66 -9.60
N ASN A 36 8.72 -11.35 -10.87
CA ASN A 36 7.36 -11.21 -11.34
C ASN A 36 6.63 -12.56 -11.23
N GLY A 37 5.42 -12.53 -10.67
CA GLY A 37 4.64 -13.75 -10.42
C GLY A 37 5.03 -14.52 -9.15
N SER A 38 5.96 -14.03 -8.31
CA SER A 38 6.32 -14.64 -7.02
C SER A 38 5.23 -14.54 -5.95
N GLY A 39 4.20 -13.71 -6.17
CA GLY A 39 3.09 -13.56 -5.22
C GLY A 39 3.10 -12.24 -4.44
N LYS A 40 3.91 -11.24 -4.79
CA LYS A 40 3.96 -9.92 -4.11
C LYS A 40 2.57 -9.32 -3.91
N THR A 41 1.83 -9.12 -4.99
CA THR A 41 0.45 -8.58 -4.92
C THR A 41 -0.49 -9.49 -4.12
N SER A 42 -0.31 -10.81 -4.18
CA SER A 42 -1.10 -11.75 -3.37
C SER A 42 -0.82 -11.57 -1.88
N LEU A 43 0.45 -11.42 -1.49
CA LEU A 43 0.83 -11.13 -0.12
C LEU A 43 0.25 -9.78 0.36
N LEU A 44 0.35 -8.73 -0.45
CA LEU A 44 -0.27 -7.44 -0.10
C LEU A 44 -1.80 -7.56 0.07
N ARG A 45 -2.47 -8.34 -0.79
CA ARG A 45 -3.92 -8.58 -0.65
C ARG A 45 -4.27 -9.39 0.60
N ILE A 46 -3.41 -10.35 1.00
CA ILE A 46 -3.54 -11.04 2.28
C ILE A 46 -3.42 -10.05 3.43
N MET A 47 -2.40 -9.18 3.40
CA MET A 47 -2.21 -8.15 4.42
C MET A 47 -3.37 -7.14 4.48
N CYS A 48 -4.05 -6.87 3.37
CA CYS A 48 -5.27 -6.04 3.35
C CYS A 48 -6.53 -6.78 3.81
N GLY A 49 -6.47 -8.09 4.10
CA GLY A 49 -7.65 -8.91 4.37
C GLY A 49 -8.54 -9.17 3.15
N LEU A 50 -8.05 -8.85 1.94
CA LEU A 50 -8.77 -9.04 0.67
C LEU A 50 -8.62 -10.46 0.10
N LEU A 51 -7.62 -11.19 0.57
CA LEU A 51 -7.34 -12.58 0.21
C LEU A 51 -7.07 -13.39 1.47
N ALA A 52 -7.68 -14.56 1.58
CA ALA A 52 -7.36 -15.49 2.65
C ALA A 52 -6.03 -16.21 2.34
N PRO A 53 -5.07 -16.33 3.28
CA PRO A 53 -3.95 -17.22 3.09
C PRO A 53 -4.40 -18.68 3.05
N SER A 54 -3.66 -19.54 2.35
CA SER A 54 -3.93 -20.99 2.26
C SER A 54 -3.61 -21.69 3.59
N ALA A 55 -2.59 -21.20 4.32
CA ALA A 55 -2.26 -21.60 5.68
C ALA A 55 -1.61 -20.45 6.44
N GLY A 56 -1.51 -20.58 7.76
CA GLY A 56 -1.01 -19.53 8.62
C GLY A 56 -2.04 -18.43 8.90
N GLU A 57 -1.63 -17.40 9.61
CA GLU A 57 -2.51 -16.30 9.97
C GLU A 57 -1.79 -14.94 10.01
N LEU A 58 -2.57 -13.89 9.82
CA LEU A 58 -2.14 -12.50 10.02
C LEU A 58 -2.81 -11.94 11.26
N ARG A 59 -2.03 -11.25 12.10
CA ARG A 59 -2.52 -10.62 13.34
C ARG A 59 -2.26 -9.13 13.34
N TRP A 60 -3.23 -8.39 13.83
CA TRP A 60 -3.13 -6.96 14.12
C TRP A 60 -3.22 -6.75 15.62
N HIS A 61 -2.17 -6.18 16.24
CA HIS A 61 -2.06 -6.05 17.69
C HIS A 61 -2.33 -7.36 18.44
N GLY A 62 -1.79 -8.48 17.93
CA GLY A 62 -1.94 -9.81 18.52
C GLY A 62 -3.26 -10.52 18.22
N ARG A 63 -4.25 -9.86 17.59
CA ARG A 63 -5.55 -10.42 17.25
C ARG A 63 -5.61 -10.83 15.76
N PRO A 64 -6.17 -11.99 15.41
CA PRO A 64 -6.34 -12.40 14.03
C PRO A 64 -7.18 -11.38 13.24
N ILE A 65 -6.68 -10.87 12.10
CA ILE A 65 -7.40 -9.86 11.30
C ILE A 65 -8.76 -10.37 10.77
N ARG A 66 -8.93 -11.67 10.66
CA ARG A 66 -10.20 -12.27 10.24
C ARG A 66 -11.32 -12.09 11.25
N ALA A 67 -10.98 -12.05 12.55
CA ALA A 67 -11.95 -11.89 13.63
C ALA A 67 -12.46 -10.43 13.73
N GLU A 68 -11.64 -9.46 13.36
CA GLU A 68 -11.92 -8.03 13.49
C GLU A 68 -11.72 -7.28 12.17
N ARG A 69 -12.20 -7.86 11.08
CA ARG A 69 -11.94 -7.38 9.70
C ARG A 69 -12.36 -5.94 9.47
N GLU A 70 -13.51 -5.54 10.00
CA GLU A 70 -14.02 -4.18 9.85
C GLU A 70 -13.14 -3.17 10.60
N GLU A 71 -12.78 -3.47 11.85
CA GLU A 71 -11.88 -2.64 12.63
C GLU A 71 -10.50 -2.56 11.99
N TYR A 72 -9.95 -3.68 11.55
CA TYR A 72 -8.67 -3.73 10.87
C TYR A 72 -8.66 -2.89 9.59
N SER A 73 -9.72 -2.95 8.78
CA SER A 73 -9.82 -2.21 7.53
C SER A 73 -9.76 -0.69 7.71
N ARG A 74 -10.21 -0.18 8.85
CA ARG A 74 -10.13 1.25 9.20
C ARG A 74 -8.71 1.69 9.57
N ASN A 75 -7.83 0.75 9.87
CA ASN A 75 -6.46 0.98 10.29
C ASN A 75 -5.45 0.90 9.13
N LEU A 76 -5.92 0.77 7.88
CA LEU A 76 -5.02 0.67 6.73
C LEU A 76 -5.48 1.52 5.54
N VAL A 77 -4.49 2.00 4.76
CA VAL A 77 -4.70 2.50 3.40
C VAL A 77 -4.00 1.54 2.44
N PHE A 78 -4.74 1.07 1.43
CA PHE A 78 -4.19 0.27 0.35
C PHE A 78 -4.20 1.05 -0.96
N ILE A 79 -3.03 1.14 -1.61
CA ILE A 79 -2.89 1.62 -2.99
C ILE A 79 -2.29 0.48 -3.80
N GLY A 80 -3.13 -0.14 -4.61
CA GLY A 80 -2.74 -1.25 -5.47
C GLY A 80 -2.04 -0.79 -6.75
N HIS A 81 -1.71 -1.75 -7.59
CA HIS A 81 -1.17 -1.50 -8.92
C HIS A 81 -2.16 -0.71 -9.80
N LEU A 82 -3.44 -1.02 -9.72
CA LEU A 82 -4.50 -0.20 -10.31
C LEU A 82 -4.80 0.98 -9.41
N ASN A 83 -4.90 2.18 -9.98
CA ASN A 83 -5.08 3.43 -9.23
C ASN A 83 -6.43 3.53 -8.50
N ALA A 84 -7.39 2.65 -8.79
CA ALA A 84 -8.73 2.62 -8.20
C ALA A 84 -9.46 3.98 -8.29
N LEU A 85 -9.27 4.70 -9.38
CA LEU A 85 -10.00 5.91 -9.70
C LEU A 85 -11.22 5.57 -10.56
N LYS A 86 -12.34 6.23 -10.27
CA LYS A 86 -13.55 6.21 -11.10
C LYS A 86 -13.35 7.15 -12.28
N ASP A 87 -13.45 6.64 -13.48
CA ASP A 87 -13.10 7.34 -14.72
C ASP A 87 -13.95 8.59 -14.98
N ASP A 88 -15.23 8.55 -14.61
CA ASP A 88 -16.15 9.67 -14.85
C ASP A 88 -16.14 10.72 -13.74
N LEU A 89 -15.49 10.46 -12.60
CA LEU A 89 -15.29 11.43 -11.54
C LEU A 89 -14.02 12.25 -11.79
N THR A 90 -14.03 13.52 -11.38
CA THR A 90 -12.83 14.36 -11.38
C THR A 90 -11.78 13.84 -10.39
N ALA A 91 -10.54 14.33 -10.48
CA ALA A 91 -9.50 13.98 -9.51
C ALA A 91 -9.92 14.35 -8.08
N LEU A 92 -10.55 15.52 -7.91
CA LEU A 92 -11.05 15.99 -6.61
C LEU A 92 -12.17 15.11 -6.09
N GLU A 93 -13.18 14.79 -6.91
CA GLU A 93 -14.31 13.92 -6.54
C GLU A 93 -13.84 12.50 -6.19
N ASN A 94 -12.81 11.97 -6.87
CA ASN A 94 -12.22 10.69 -6.52
C ASN A 94 -11.59 10.71 -5.11
N LEU A 95 -10.94 11.82 -4.72
CA LEU A 95 -10.42 11.99 -3.36
C LEU A 95 -11.55 12.14 -2.34
N GLN A 96 -12.60 12.90 -2.66
CA GLN A 96 -13.79 13.02 -1.81
C GLN A 96 -14.44 11.66 -1.57
N PHE A 97 -14.63 10.90 -2.65
CA PHE A 97 -15.16 9.54 -2.55
C PHE A 97 -14.31 8.62 -1.67
N ALA A 98 -12.98 8.66 -1.86
CA ALA A 98 -12.06 7.87 -1.06
C ALA A 98 -12.06 8.29 0.43
N ALA A 99 -12.15 9.60 0.71
CA ALA A 99 -12.24 10.12 2.07
C ALA A 99 -13.55 9.68 2.74
N ALA A 100 -14.68 9.80 2.04
CA ALA A 100 -15.98 9.36 2.55
C ALA A 100 -16.01 7.86 2.89
N LEU A 101 -15.44 7.01 2.03
CA LEU A 101 -15.30 5.57 2.30
C LEU A 101 -14.41 5.28 3.51
N GLY A 102 -13.38 6.09 3.73
CA GLY A 102 -12.49 5.99 4.90
C GLY A 102 -13.02 6.65 6.17
N GLY A 103 -14.24 7.19 6.15
CA GLY A 103 -14.83 7.91 7.29
C GLY A 103 -14.10 9.23 7.62
N MET A 104 -13.37 9.79 6.67
CA MET A 104 -12.63 11.06 6.83
C MET A 104 -13.52 12.25 6.39
N PRO A 105 -13.35 13.44 7.03
CA PRO A 105 -14.05 14.64 6.60
C PRO A 105 -13.72 14.99 5.13
N ALA A 106 -14.75 15.28 4.35
CA ALA A 106 -14.62 15.74 2.97
C ALA A 106 -14.28 17.25 2.93
N ASP A 107 -13.04 17.60 3.28
CA ASP A 107 -12.52 18.96 3.21
C ASP A 107 -11.85 19.20 1.86
N ALA A 108 -12.50 19.99 0.99
CA ALA A 108 -12.00 20.29 -0.34
C ALA A 108 -10.61 20.98 -0.32
N GLY A 109 -10.34 21.84 0.66
CA GLY A 109 -9.05 22.53 0.81
C GLY A 109 -7.92 21.53 1.08
N ARG A 110 -8.14 20.57 1.97
CA ARG A 110 -7.16 19.49 2.24
C ARG A 110 -6.95 18.59 1.02
N MET A 111 -7.99 18.31 0.27
CA MET A 111 -7.91 17.48 -0.95
C MET A 111 -7.13 18.20 -2.05
N LEU A 112 -7.40 19.48 -2.28
CA LEU A 112 -6.63 20.31 -3.21
C LEU A 112 -5.15 20.39 -2.78
N ALA A 113 -4.88 20.60 -1.51
CA ALA A 113 -3.50 20.57 -0.98
C ALA A 113 -2.84 19.20 -1.20
N GLY A 114 -3.58 18.11 -1.08
CA GLY A 114 -3.09 16.76 -1.40
C GLY A 114 -2.72 16.59 -2.87
N LEU A 115 -3.55 17.11 -3.79
CA LEU A 115 -3.25 17.12 -5.23
C LEU A 115 -2.06 18.04 -5.56
N ASP A 116 -1.97 19.19 -4.89
CA ASP A 116 -0.88 20.16 -5.08
C ASP A 116 0.48 19.58 -4.67
N ARG A 117 0.54 18.83 -3.58
CA ARG A 117 1.77 18.11 -3.16
C ARG A 117 2.34 17.24 -4.25
N PHE A 118 1.49 16.63 -5.08
CA PHE A 118 1.90 15.81 -6.21
C PHE A 118 1.91 16.59 -7.55
N GLY A 119 1.81 17.94 -7.51
CA GLY A 119 1.90 18.83 -8.67
C GLY A 119 0.75 18.67 -9.68
N ILE A 120 -0.44 18.22 -9.23
CA ILE A 120 -1.59 17.99 -10.11
C ILE A 120 -2.86 18.75 -9.69
N ALA A 121 -2.73 19.80 -8.87
CA ALA A 121 -3.87 20.64 -8.51
C ALA A 121 -4.58 21.24 -9.73
N HIS A 122 -3.83 21.56 -10.80
CA HIS A 122 -4.38 22.03 -12.07
C HIS A 122 -5.30 21.02 -12.80
N CYS A 123 -5.24 19.75 -12.40
CA CYS A 123 -6.11 18.68 -12.92
C CYS A 123 -7.29 18.37 -12.00
N ALA A 124 -7.50 19.11 -10.89
CA ALA A 124 -8.47 18.77 -9.86
C ALA A 124 -9.89 18.56 -10.41
N GLU A 125 -10.30 19.41 -11.35
CA GLU A 125 -11.64 19.40 -11.96
C GLU A 125 -11.71 18.55 -13.26
N LEU A 126 -10.62 17.91 -13.66
CA LEU A 126 -10.62 17.06 -14.84
C LEU A 126 -11.08 15.64 -14.49
N PRO A 127 -11.98 15.03 -15.29
CA PRO A 127 -12.36 13.63 -15.13
C PRO A 127 -11.14 12.71 -15.22
N ALA A 128 -11.09 11.67 -14.39
CA ALA A 128 -9.94 10.78 -14.33
C ALA A 128 -9.62 10.10 -15.67
N LYS A 129 -10.62 9.88 -16.55
CA LYS A 129 -10.43 9.27 -17.88
C LYS A 129 -9.54 10.09 -18.82
N VAL A 130 -9.46 11.41 -18.64
CA VAL A 130 -8.62 12.27 -19.50
C VAL A 130 -7.22 12.50 -18.92
N LEU A 131 -6.96 12.05 -17.69
CA LEU A 131 -5.65 12.14 -17.06
C LEU A 131 -4.67 11.15 -17.67
N SER A 132 -3.41 11.57 -17.84
CA SER A 132 -2.32 10.66 -18.19
C SER A 132 -2.12 9.60 -17.09
N GLN A 133 -1.44 8.50 -17.42
CA GLN A 133 -1.15 7.45 -16.45
C GLN A 133 -0.40 7.99 -15.22
N GLY A 134 0.58 8.86 -15.41
CA GLY A 134 1.32 9.50 -14.32
C GLY A 134 0.44 10.43 -13.47
N GLN A 135 -0.46 11.21 -14.09
CA GLN A 135 -1.43 12.04 -13.37
C GLN A 135 -2.41 11.19 -12.56
N ARG A 136 -2.93 10.11 -13.14
CA ARG A 136 -3.79 9.14 -12.42
C ARG A 136 -3.06 8.53 -11.24
N ARG A 137 -1.77 8.17 -11.39
CA ARG A 137 -0.95 7.63 -10.29
C ARG A 137 -0.78 8.64 -9.18
N ARG A 138 -0.45 9.89 -9.51
CA ARG A 138 -0.29 10.98 -8.55
C ARG A 138 -1.61 11.31 -7.83
N ALA A 139 -2.75 11.30 -8.52
CA ALA A 139 -4.07 11.46 -7.91
C ALA A 139 -4.38 10.34 -6.90
N ALA A 140 -4.08 9.09 -7.24
CA ALA A 140 -4.25 7.97 -6.31
C ALA A 140 -3.36 8.10 -5.06
N LEU A 141 -2.11 8.55 -5.23
CA LEU A 141 -1.15 8.74 -4.14
C LEU A 141 -1.50 9.94 -3.24
N ALA A 142 -2.20 10.96 -3.76
CA ALA A 142 -2.67 12.10 -2.97
C ALA A 142 -3.56 11.67 -1.78
N ARG A 143 -4.19 10.49 -1.85
CA ARG A 143 -4.92 9.87 -0.72
C ARG A 143 -4.06 9.67 0.53
N LEU A 144 -2.76 9.40 0.37
CA LEU A 144 -1.85 9.23 1.49
C LEU A 144 -1.72 10.52 2.31
N ALA A 145 -1.68 11.68 1.63
CA ALA A 145 -1.62 12.99 2.28
C ALA A 145 -2.89 13.28 3.12
N LEU A 146 -4.02 12.66 2.79
CA LEU A 146 -5.28 12.79 3.52
C LEU A 146 -5.38 11.83 4.70
N SER A 147 -4.53 10.82 4.77
CA SER A 147 -4.62 9.71 5.71
C SER A 147 -3.43 9.61 6.68
N PRO A 148 -2.91 10.75 7.24
CA PRO A 148 -1.72 10.70 8.10
C PRO A 148 -1.95 9.93 9.42
N ALA A 149 -3.19 9.91 9.90
CA ALA A 149 -3.56 9.22 11.14
C ALA A 149 -3.79 7.70 10.96
N VAL A 150 -3.89 7.21 9.72
CA VAL A 150 -4.08 5.77 9.46
C VAL A 150 -2.75 5.05 9.64
N PRO A 151 -2.63 4.11 10.59
CA PRO A 151 -1.33 3.62 11.03
C PRO A 151 -0.59 2.74 10.04
N LEU A 152 -1.28 2.10 9.09
CA LEU A 152 -0.67 1.15 8.14
C LEU A 152 -0.94 1.56 6.70
N TRP A 153 0.14 1.77 5.93
CA TRP A 153 0.06 1.98 4.48
C TRP A 153 0.63 0.77 3.74
N ILE A 154 -0.17 0.22 2.83
CA ILE A 154 0.21 -0.92 1.98
C ILE A 154 0.18 -0.46 0.53
N LEU A 155 1.33 -0.52 -0.15
CA LEU A 155 1.54 0.13 -1.44
C LEU A 155 2.12 -0.87 -2.45
N ASP A 156 1.41 -1.10 -3.56
CA ASP A 156 1.87 -1.98 -4.64
C ASP A 156 2.48 -1.15 -5.77
N GLU A 157 3.81 -1.24 -5.95
CA GLU A 157 4.61 -0.49 -6.93
C GLU A 157 4.31 1.03 -6.94
N PRO A 158 4.36 1.73 -5.78
CA PRO A 158 3.88 3.10 -5.68
C PRO A 158 4.67 4.09 -6.54
N PHE A 159 5.92 3.79 -6.87
CA PHE A 159 6.81 4.68 -7.62
C PHE A 159 6.68 4.53 -9.14
N SER A 160 5.92 3.54 -9.62
CA SER A 160 5.74 3.33 -11.06
C SER A 160 5.02 4.51 -11.73
N ALA A 161 5.48 4.89 -12.92
CA ALA A 161 4.94 6.01 -13.73
C ALA A 161 5.02 7.40 -13.06
N LEU A 162 5.87 7.58 -12.04
CA LEU A 162 6.14 8.88 -11.43
C LEU A 162 7.35 9.55 -12.08
N ASP A 163 7.29 10.88 -12.19
CA ASP A 163 8.46 11.71 -12.46
C ASP A 163 9.31 11.91 -11.19
N VAL A 164 10.51 12.47 -11.37
CA VAL A 164 11.47 12.68 -10.27
C VAL A 164 10.86 13.50 -9.12
N GLY A 165 10.10 14.54 -9.43
CA GLY A 165 9.48 15.39 -8.42
C GLY A 165 8.45 14.63 -7.57
N ALA A 166 7.61 13.81 -8.22
CA ALA A 166 6.62 12.99 -7.53
C ALA A 166 7.26 11.84 -6.72
N VAL A 167 8.41 11.29 -7.19
CA VAL A 167 9.19 10.31 -6.41
C VAL A 167 9.69 10.93 -5.12
N VAL A 168 10.34 12.11 -5.18
CA VAL A 168 10.85 12.83 -4.01
C VAL A 168 9.73 13.18 -3.03
N GLU A 169 8.58 13.61 -3.53
CA GLU A 169 7.44 13.93 -2.66
C GLU A 169 6.88 12.68 -1.98
N LEU A 170 6.78 11.57 -2.70
CA LEU A 170 6.35 10.30 -2.11
C LEU A 170 7.32 9.80 -1.04
N GLU A 171 8.63 9.85 -1.31
CA GLU A 171 9.66 9.48 -0.31
C GLU A 171 9.54 10.33 0.96
N ARG A 172 9.35 11.65 0.81
CA ARG A 172 9.15 12.58 1.93
C ARG A 172 7.89 12.24 2.72
N LEU A 173 6.80 11.93 2.04
CA LEU A 173 5.53 11.58 2.66
C LEU A 173 5.64 10.27 3.45
N LEU A 174 6.29 9.26 2.87
CA LEU A 174 6.55 7.99 3.54
C LEU A 174 7.46 8.17 4.77
N ALA A 175 8.53 8.95 4.65
CA ALA A 175 9.44 9.24 5.77
C ALA A 175 8.71 9.98 6.91
N SER A 176 7.86 10.96 6.59
CA SER A 176 7.05 11.68 7.58
C SER A 176 6.07 10.75 8.30
N HIS A 177 5.40 9.86 7.57
CA HIS A 177 4.48 8.89 8.15
C HIS A 177 5.20 7.91 9.10
N LEU A 178 6.35 7.39 8.69
CA LEU A 178 7.18 6.50 9.51
C LEU A 178 7.72 7.20 10.76
N ALA A 179 8.19 8.46 10.63
CA ALA A 179 8.66 9.27 11.76
C ALA A 179 7.56 9.54 12.79
N SER A 180 6.30 9.62 12.35
CA SER A 180 5.11 9.76 13.22
C SER A 180 4.65 8.43 13.86
N GLY A 181 5.41 7.34 13.69
CA GLY A 181 5.08 6.03 14.23
C GLY A 181 4.19 5.17 13.32
N GLY A 182 3.91 5.61 12.11
CA GLY A 182 3.20 4.79 11.11
C GLY A 182 4.02 3.59 10.66
N MET A 183 3.39 2.69 9.92
CA MET A 183 3.99 1.50 9.33
C MET A 183 3.75 1.51 7.82
N VAL A 184 4.74 1.11 7.05
CA VAL A 184 4.64 1.02 5.59
C VAL A 184 5.02 -0.36 5.11
N VAL A 185 4.22 -0.93 4.22
CA VAL A 185 4.55 -2.11 3.42
C VAL A 185 4.57 -1.68 1.96
N LEU A 186 5.62 -1.97 1.23
CA LEU A 186 5.65 -1.68 -0.20
C LEU A 186 6.36 -2.75 -1.03
N THR A 187 5.93 -2.87 -2.27
CA THR A 187 6.67 -3.52 -3.36
C THR A 187 7.32 -2.44 -4.20
N THR A 188 8.52 -2.67 -4.69
CA THR A 188 9.14 -1.81 -5.72
C THR A 188 10.31 -2.52 -6.37
N HIS A 189 10.52 -2.27 -7.67
CA HIS A 189 11.72 -2.65 -8.42
C HIS A 189 12.75 -1.53 -8.48
N GLN A 190 12.40 -0.34 -7.98
CA GLN A 190 13.29 0.82 -7.96
C GLN A 190 14.07 0.89 -6.64
N GLU A 191 15.28 1.42 -6.72
CA GLU A 191 16.01 1.85 -5.54
C GLU A 191 15.42 3.18 -5.05
N VAL A 192 14.82 3.16 -3.87
CA VAL A 192 14.20 4.33 -3.25
C VAL A 192 14.82 4.57 -1.88
N GLN A 193 15.00 5.86 -1.55
CA GLN A 193 15.61 6.29 -0.31
C GLN A 193 14.54 6.77 0.68
N VAL A 194 13.91 5.82 1.36
CA VAL A 194 12.92 6.13 2.41
C VAL A 194 13.58 6.01 3.77
N VAL A 195 13.64 7.12 4.50
CA VAL A 195 14.14 7.13 5.88
C VAL A 195 13.10 6.46 6.78
N ALA A 196 13.51 5.40 7.48
CA ALA A 196 12.68 4.63 8.40
C ALA A 196 13.50 4.30 9.67
N HIS A 197 12.82 4.03 10.77
CA HIS A 197 13.46 3.55 11.99
C HIS A 197 14.17 2.20 11.76
N ALA A 198 13.52 1.30 11.00
CA ALA A 198 14.11 0.08 10.50
C ALA A 198 13.47 -0.31 9.16
N VAL A 199 14.27 -0.92 8.28
CA VAL A 199 13.82 -1.49 7.01
C VAL A 199 13.91 -3.00 7.09
N LEU A 200 12.76 -3.65 7.03
CA LEU A 200 12.64 -5.11 6.95
C LEU A 200 12.51 -5.50 5.47
N ARG A 201 13.05 -6.63 5.10
CA ARG A 201 12.92 -7.20 3.75
C ARG A 201 12.35 -8.60 3.83
N VAL A 202 11.30 -8.85 3.08
CA VAL A 202 10.77 -10.17 2.77
C VAL A 202 11.05 -10.44 1.30
N ASP A 203 11.78 -11.53 1.02
CA ASP A 203 12.06 -11.97 -0.34
C ASP A 203 11.30 -13.27 -0.62
N LEU A 204 10.27 -13.16 -1.47
CA LEU A 204 9.39 -14.29 -1.74
C LEU A 204 10.07 -15.42 -2.53
N ASP A 205 11.12 -15.11 -3.28
CA ASP A 205 11.85 -16.14 -4.04
C ASP A 205 12.54 -17.13 -3.09
N LEU A 206 12.99 -16.69 -1.91
CA LEU A 206 13.54 -17.54 -0.88
C LEU A 206 12.50 -18.48 -0.25
N HIS A 207 11.23 -18.03 -0.18
CA HIS A 207 10.11 -18.80 0.37
C HIS A 207 9.46 -19.73 -0.67
N THR A 208 9.83 -19.59 -1.95
CA THR A 208 9.42 -20.48 -3.06
C THR A 208 10.47 -21.59 -3.28
N ALA A 209 11.76 -21.27 -3.16
CA ALA A 209 12.85 -22.20 -3.43
C ALA A 209 12.91 -23.41 -2.48
N ALA A 210 12.48 -23.25 -1.24
CA ALA A 210 12.37 -24.36 -0.26
C ALA A 210 11.42 -25.49 -0.70
N LEU A 211 10.62 -25.29 -1.75
CA LEU A 211 9.62 -26.22 -2.27
C LEU A 211 10.11 -27.05 -3.45
N LEU A 212 11.20 -26.66 -4.11
CA LEU A 212 11.79 -27.41 -5.23
C LEU A 212 12.84 -28.41 -4.75
N ALA A 213 13.19 -28.38 -3.47
CA ALA A 213 14.22 -29.24 -2.85
C ALA A 213 13.65 -30.38 -1.98
N ALA A 214 12.33 -30.50 -1.90
CA ALA A 214 11.61 -31.57 -1.20
C ALA A 214 10.78 -32.42 -2.17
#